data_a304afc1f12d9a05931f1bee7233be26
#
_entry.id   a304afc1f12d9a05931f1bee7233be26
#
_cell.length_a   1.000
_cell.length_b   1.000
_cell.length_c   1.000
_cell.angle_alpha   90.00
_cell.angle_beta   90.00
_cell.angle_gamma   90.00
#
_symmetry.space_group_name_H-M   'P 1'
#
loop_
_entity.id
_entity.type
_entity.pdbx_description
1 polymer ?
#
loop_
_entity_poly.entity_id
_entity_poly.type
_entity_poly.pdbx_seq_one_letter_code
_entity_poly.pdbx_strand_id
1 'polypeptide(L)'
;MTIDPGLPVAVAVALLLLLTVTMYHVGRLPSSGSTVVAAVRAVVQLSIAALVIAAVIRSLVLSVLLLTGMFAVAVVTTVRRVEAPAAWPWATVAMLAGLVPVIAIILLTRTVPPTGAALVPVVGILAGNTMNGHTLTCRRAFAAL
;
A
#
# COMPACT_ATOMS: atom_id res chain seq x y z
N MET A 1 -18.65 -17.11 -1.93
CA MET A 1 -19.31 -15.91 -2.46
C MET A 1 -18.30 -15.23 -3.37
N THR A 2 -18.29 -15.54 -4.66
CA THR A 2 -17.42 -14.90 -5.66
C THR A 2 -18.07 -13.57 -6.02
N ILE A 3 -17.50 -12.48 -5.54
CA ILE A 3 -17.89 -11.14 -5.99
C ILE A 3 -17.30 -11.04 -7.40
N ASP A 4 -18.16 -11.19 -8.39
CA ASP A 4 -17.80 -10.91 -9.79
C ASP A 4 -17.55 -9.40 -9.88
N PRO A 5 -16.32 -8.93 -10.13
CA PRO A 5 -16.01 -7.51 -10.22
C PRO A 5 -16.49 -6.90 -11.54
N GLY A 6 -17.67 -7.36 -12.00
CA GLY A 6 -18.26 -6.97 -13.27
C GLY A 6 -18.86 -5.57 -13.26
N LEU A 7 -19.96 -5.46 -14.00
CA LEU A 7 -20.72 -4.23 -14.22
C LEU A 7 -20.95 -3.36 -12.96
N PRO A 8 -21.31 -3.92 -11.77
CA PRO A 8 -21.61 -3.09 -10.61
C PRO A 8 -20.40 -2.30 -10.08
N VAL A 9 -19.20 -2.89 -10.14
CA VAL A 9 -17.97 -2.18 -9.71
C VAL A 9 -17.62 -1.08 -10.70
N ALA A 10 -17.73 -1.35 -12.01
CA ALA A 10 -17.49 -0.34 -13.03
C ALA A 10 -18.47 0.83 -12.90
N VAL A 11 -19.76 0.56 -12.65
CA VAL A 11 -20.80 1.59 -12.43
C VAL A 11 -20.48 2.39 -11.15
N ALA A 12 -20.11 1.74 -10.05
CA ALA A 12 -19.76 2.43 -8.81
C ALA A 12 -18.56 3.37 -9.00
N VAL A 13 -17.50 2.90 -9.68
CA VAL A 13 -16.32 3.74 -9.98
C VAL A 13 -16.69 4.90 -10.89
N ALA A 14 -17.51 4.69 -11.92
CA ALA A 14 -17.98 5.76 -12.81
C ALA A 14 -18.79 6.81 -12.05
N LEU A 15 -19.72 6.39 -11.17
CA LEU A 15 -20.52 7.29 -10.33
C LEU A 15 -19.66 8.09 -9.36
N LEU A 16 -18.67 7.48 -8.71
CA LEU A 16 -17.73 8.16 -7.82
C LEU A 16 -16.86 9.18 -8.57
N LEU A 17 -16.43 8.85 -9.78
CA LEU A 17 -15.70 9.76 -10.65
C LEU A 17 -16.58 10.95 -11.06
N LEU A 18 -17.82 10.69 -11.48
CA LEU A 18 -18.78 11.72 -11.83
C LEU A 18 -19.05 12.67 -10.65
N LEU A 19 -19.29 12.09 -9.47
CA LEU A 19 -19.49 12.84 -8.23
C LEU A 19 -18.28 13.73 -7.93
N THR A 20 -17.08 13.19 -8.04
CA THR A 20 -15.83 13.92 -7.79
C THR A 20 -15.67 15.08 -8.76
N VAL A 21 -15.85 14.85 -10.08
CA VAL A 21 -15.75 15.88 -11.11
C VAL A 21 -16.81 16.96 -10.88
N THR A 22 -18.04 16.58 -10.52
CA THR A 22 -19.13 17.53 -10.23
C THR A 22 -18.78 18.40 -9.02
N MET A 23 -18.25 17.82 -7.94
CA MET A 23 -17.82 18.57 -6.76
C MET A 23 -16.68 19.56 -7.07
N TYR A 24 -15.72 19.17 -7.92
CA TYR A 24 -14.67 20.09 -8.40
C TYR A 24 -15.24 21.26 -9.23
N HIS A 25 -16.23 20.97 -10.09
CA HIS A 25 -16.89 22.02 -10.88
C HIS A 25 -17.71 22.98 -10.02
N VAL A 26 -18.50 22.46 -9.08
CA VAL A 26 -19.32 23.26 -8.16
C VAL A 26 -18.43 24.08 -7.22
N GLY A 27 -17.32 23.49 -6.73
CA GLY A 27 -16.35 24.15 -5.86
C GLY A 27 -15.46 25.18 -6.57
N ARG A 28 -15.58 25.35 -7.90
CA ARG A 28 -14.72 26.23 -8.73
C ARG A 28 -13.23 26.01 -8.49
N LEU A 29 -12.82 24.76 -8.18
CA LEU A 29 -11.42 24.42 -7.95
C LEU A 29 -10.68 24.32 -9.30
N PRO A 30 -9.46 24.89 -9.42
CA PRO A 30 -8.77 25.07 -10.70
C PRO A 30 -8.12 23.79 -11.21
N SER A 31 -8.85 22.65 -11.35
CA SER A 31 -8.19 21.45 -11.88
C SER A 31 -9.10 20.26 -12.24
N SER A 32 -10.23 20.52 -12.90
CA SER A 32 -11.08 19.41 -13.39
C SER A 32 -10.37 18.48 -14.39
N GLY A 33 -9.50 19.00 -15.25
CA GLY A 33 -8.74 18.21 -16.21
C GLY A 33 -7.68 17.31 -15.55
N SER A 34 -7.01 17.77 -14.51
CA SER A 34 -6.03 16.98 -13.77
C SER A 34 -6.66 15.82 -13.00
N THR A 35 -7.90 15.98 -12.56
CA THR A 35 -8.65 14.91 -11.86
C THR A 35 -8.96 13.75 -12.79
N VAL A 36 -9.37 14.01 -14.03
CA VAL A 36 -9.63 12.94 -15.01
C VAL A 36 -8.34 12.21 -15.37
N VAL A 37 -7.25 12.94 -15.61
CA VAL A 37 -5.94 12.34 -15.87
C VAL A 37 -5.46 11.52 -14.68
N ALA A 38 -5.63 12.01 -13.44
CA ALA A 38 -5.28 11.28 -12.24
C ALA A 38 -6.12 9.99 -12.08
N ALA A 39 -7.41 10.05 -12.40
CA ALA A 39 -8.30 8.91 -12.36
C ALA A 39 -7.93 7.84 -13.40
N VAL A 40 -7.66 8.23 -14.65
CA VAL A 40 -7.20 7.31 -15.69
C VAL A 40 -5.87 6.67 -15.29
N ARG A 41 -4.93 7.47 -14.80
CA ARG A 41 -3.65 6.98 -14.29
C ARG A 41 -3.85 5.99 -13.14
N ALA A 42 -4.75 6.26 -12.19
CA ALA A 42 -5.06 5.38 -11.08
C ALA A 42 -5.65 4.05 -11.58
N VAL A 43 -6.59 4.07 -12.52
CA VAL A 43 -7.18 2.86 -13.10
C VAL A 43 -6.11 2.01 -13.79
N VAL A 44 -5.24 2.61 -14.60
CA VAL A 44 -4.15 1.89 -15.28
C VAL A 44 -3.18 1.29 -14.26
N GLN A 45 -2.77 2.07 -13.25
CA GLN A 45 -1.86 1.59 -12.20
C GLN A 45 -2.47 0.45 -11.37
N LEU A 46 -3.75 0.56 -11.00
CA LEU A 46 -4.46 -0.50 -10.27
C LEU A 46 -4.65 -1.76 -11.12
N SER A 47 -4.92 -1.62 -12.41
CA SER A 47 -5.04 -2.77 -13.32
C SER A 47 -3.70 -3.50 -13.46
N ILE A 48 -2.59 -2.78 -13.63
CA ILE A 48 -1.25 -3.37 -13.67
C ILE A 48 -0.94 -4.06 -12.34
N ALA A 49 -1.22 -3.40 -11.22
CA ALA A 49 -1.00 -3.99 -9.89
C ALA A 49 -1.83 -5.26 -9.69
N ALA A 50 -3.10 -5.26 -10.12
CA ALA A 50 -3.97 -6.43 -10.03
C ALA A 50 -3.44 -7.61 -10.87
N LEU A 51 -2.94 -7.35 -12.08
CA LEU A 51 -2.33 -8.38 -12.95
C LEU A 51 -1.05 -8.95 -12.31
N VAL A 52 -0.19 -8.08 -11.76
CA VAL A 52 1.03 -8.51 -11.06
C VAL A 52 0.67 -9.36 -9.85
N ILE A 53 -0.29 -8.93 -9.04
CA ILE A 53 -0.75 -9.69 -7.86
C ILE A 53 -1.33 -11.03 -8.31
N ALA A 54 -2.17 -11.07 -9.33
CA ALA A 54 -2.75 -12.31 -9.84
C ALA A 54 -1.69 -13.32 -10.33
N ALA A 55 -0.61 -12.84 -10.93
CA ALA A 55 0.51 -13.68 -11.34
C ALA A 55 1.34 -14.17 -10.14
N VAL A 56 1.58 -13.29 -9.18
CA VAL A 56 2.42 -13.55 -8.00
C VAL A 56 1.75 -14.50 -7.01
N ILE A 57 0.43 -14.42 -6.84
CA ILE A 57 -0.35 -15.27 -5.92
C ILE A 57 -0.18 -16.77 -6.22
N ARG A 58 0.13 -17.12 -7.45
CA ARG A 58 0.30 -18.52 -7.87
C ARG A 58 1.64 -19.14 -7.43
N SER A 59 2.60 -18.34 -6.99
CA SER A 59 3.92 -18.78 -6.57
C SER A 59 4.31 -18.14 -5.24
N LEU A 60 4.60 -18.97 -4.25
CA LEU A 60 5.03 -18.52 -2.92
C LEU A 60 6.36 -17.76 -3.00
N VAL A 61 7.27 -18.19 -3.89
CA VAL A 61 8.55 -17.52 -4.13
C VAL A 61 8.35 -16.11 -4.68
N LEU A 62 7.48 -15.94 -5.67
CA LEU A 62 7.17 -14.62 -6.23
C LEU A 62 6.46 -13.73 -5.19
N SER A 63 5.61 -14.31 -4.33
CA SER A 63 4.97 -13.56 -3.25
C SER A 63 5.99 -13.04 -2.24
N VAL A 64 6.96 -13.85 -1.83
CA VAL A 64 8.04 -13.42 -0.93
C VAL A 64 8.92 -12.36 -1.58
N LEU A 65 9.24 -12.51 -2.86
CA LEU A 65 10.01 -11.50 -3.59
C LEU A 65 9.27 -10.16 -3.66
N LEU A 66 7.96 -10.18 -3.95
CA LEU A 66 7.11 -9.00 -3.95
C LEU A 66 7.08 -8.33 -2.58
N LEU A 67 6.88 -9.10 -1.50
CA LEU A 67 6.86 -8.59 -0.13
C LEU A 67 8.18 -7.97 0.27
N THR A 68 9.30 -8.59 -0.12
CA THR A 68 10.65 -8.02 0.11
C THR A 68 10.81 -6.70 -0.63
N GLY A 69 10.37 -6.62 -1.88
CA GLY A 69 10.38 -5.38 -2.66
C GLY A 69 9.51 -4.30 -2.04
N MET A 70 8.28 -4.64 -1.62
CA MET A 70 7.38 -3.71 -0.92
C MET A 70 8.00 -3.19 0.39
N PHE A 71 8.63 -4.07 1.16
CA PHE A 71 9.32 -3.69 2.39
C PHE A 71 10.51 -2.75 2.10
N ALA A 72 11.34 -3.04 1.09
CA ALA A 72 12.45 -2.17 0.69
C ALA A 72 11.95 -0.76 0.29
N VAL A 73 10.87 -0.69 -0.48
CA VAL A 73 10.22 0.59 -0.83
C VAL A 73 9.70 1.31 0.41
N ALA A 74 9.12 0.59 1.37
CA ALA A 74 8.64 1.17 2.62
C ALA A 74 9.78 1.79 3.44
N VAL A 75 10.92 1.10 3.55
CA VAL A 75 12.12 1.62 4.22
C VAL A 75 12.65 2.89 3.53
N VAL A 76 12.86 2.82 2.20
CA VAL A 76 13.33 3.97 1.42
C VAL A 76 12.37 5.17 1.55
N THR A 77 11.08 4.92 1.52
CA THR A 77 10.07 5.97 1.68
C THR A 77 10.13 6.58 3.08
N THR A 78 10.30 5.75 4.11
CA THR A 78 10.42 6.21 5.50
C THR A 78 11.60 7.14 5.69
N VAL A 79 12.80 6.74 5.27
CA VAL A 79 14.01 7.55 5.46
C VAL A 79 13.99 8.85 4.65
N ARG A 80 13.35 8.83 3.47
CA ARG A 80 13.14 10.04 2.68
C ARG A 80 12.16 11.01 3.36
N ARG A 81 11.08 10.49 3.95
CA ARG A 81 10.08 11.31 4.66
C ARG A 81 10.60 11.92 5.95
N VAL A 82 11.57 11.27 6.57
CA VAL A 82 12.25 11.75 7.80
C VAL A 82 13.48 12.61 7.48
N GLU A 83 13.83 12.75 6.20
CA GLU A 83 15.00 13.51 5.70
C GLU A 83 16.34 13.00 6.27
N ALA A 84 16.39 11.71 6.63
CA ALA A 84 17.57 11.05 7.19
C ALA A 84 17.99 9.83 6.34
N PRO A 85 18.47 10.03 5.10
CA PRO A 85 18.79 8.91 4.21
C PRO A 85 19.88 7.99 4.75
N ALA A 86 20.81 8.48 5.54
CA ALA A 86 21.88 7.68 6.17
C ALA A 86 21.33 6.73 7.27
N ALA A 87 20.12 6.96 7.77
CA ALA A 87 19.52 6.14 8.81
C ALA A 87 18.80 4.88 8.29
N TRP A 88 18.94 4.54 7.00
CA TRP A 88 18.26 3.40 6.40
C TRP A 88 18.51 2.05 7.12
N PRO A 89 19.71 1.72 7.66
CA PRO A 89 19.91 0.44 8.36
C PRO A 89 19.10 0.39 9.65
N TRP A 90 19.10 1.48 10.40
CA TRP A 90 18.36 1.59 11.66
C TRP A 90 16.85 1.56 11.44
N ALA A 91 16.35 2.24 10.40
CA ALA A 91 14.97 2.17 10.00
C ALA A 91 14.57 0.75 9.60
N THR A 92 15.42 0.04 8.86
CA THR A 92 15.21 -1.36 8.47
C THR A 92 15.07 -2.26 9.69
N VAL A 93 16.02 -2.18 10.63
CA VAL A 93 16.00 -2.99 11.85
C VAL A 93 14.77 -2.68 12.70
N ALA A 94 14.46 -1.41 12.91
CA ALA A 94 13.30 -1.01 13.71
C ALA A 94 11.98 -1.48 13.08
N MET A 95 11.82 -1.35 11.76
CA MET A 95 10.63 -1.80 11.05
C MET A 95 10.51 -3.34 11.05
N LEU A 96 11.62 -4.08 10.88
CA LEU A 96 11.63 -5.54 10.98
C LEU A 96 11.29 -6.00 12.39
N ALA A 97 11.85 -5.37 13.42
CA ALA A 97 11.58 -5.70 14.80
C ALA A 97 10.08 -5.58 15.16
N GLY A 98 9.36 -4.66 14.53
CA GLY A 98 7.91 -4.55 14.68
C GLY A 98 7.14 -5.55 13.80
N LEU A 99 7.57 -5.76 12.57
CA LEU A 99 6.82 -6.52 11.57
C LEU A 99 6.98 -8.04 11.75
N VAL A 100 8.20 -8.51 11.99
CA VAL A 100 8.53 -9.94 12.05
C VAL A 100 7.78 -10.67 13.17
N PRO A 101 7.72 -10.18 14.42
CA PRO A 101 6.97 -10.86 15.48
C PRO A 101 5.49 -10.98 15.16
N VAL A 102 4.89 -9.94 14.58
CA VAL A 102 3.46 -9.95 14.22
C VAL A 102 3.19 -11.00 13.14
N ILE A 103 4.01 -11.03 12.09
CA ILE A 103 3.89 -12.04 11.03
C ILE A 103 4.11 -13.44 11.60
N ALA A 104 5.11 -13.63 12.46
CA ALA A 104 5.39 -14.90 13.09
C ALA A 104 4.19 -15.41 13.92
N ILE A 105 3.58 -14.53 14.73
CA ILE A 105 2.39 -14.89 15.50
C ILE A 105 1.24 -15.30 14.59
N ILE A 106 0.95 -14.53 13.55
CA ILE A 106 -0.13 -14.79 12.60
C ILE A 106 0.06 -16.15 11.89
N LEU A 107 1.29 -16.47 11.51
CA LEU A 107 1.61 -17.73 10.86
C LEU A 107 1.60 -18.93 11.84
N LEU A 108 2.14 -18.76 13.04
CA LEU A 108 2.16 -19.81 14.08
C LEU A 108 0.74 -20.15 14.57
N THR A 109 -0.11 -19.14 14.72
CA THR A 109 -1.52 -19.34 15.10
C THR A 109 -2.38 -19.86 13.95
N ARG A 110 -1.81 -19.96 12.74
CA ARG A 110 -2.55 -20.33 11.52
C ARG A 110 -3.77 -19.46 11.25
N THR A 111 -3.80 -18.24 11.77
CA THR A 111 -4.88 -17.26 11.53
C THR A 111 -4.97 -16.92 10.05
N VAL A 112 -3.81 -16.89 9.36
CA VAL A 112 -3.71 -16.65 7.92
C VAL A 112 -3.01 -17.85 7.29
N PRO A 113 -3.57 -18.45 6.22
CA PRO A 113 -2.92 -19.55 5.52
C PRO A 113 -1.62 -19.05 4.86
N PRO A 114 -0.55 -19.89 4.80
CA PRO A 114 0.72 -19.50 4.19
C PRO A 114 0.65 -19.52 2.66
N THR A 115 -0.30 -18.80 2.09
CA THR A 115 -0.49 -18.65 0.64
C THR A 115 -0.21 -17.21 0.23
N GLY A 116 0.30 -17.01 -0.98
CA GLY A 116 0.58 -15.66 -1.50
C GLY A 116 -0.67 -14.76 -1.48
N ALA A 117 -1.84 -15.34 -1.78
CA ALA A 117 -3.12 -14.64 -1.78
C ALA A 117 -3.49 -14.02 -0.42
N ALA A 118 -3.14 -14.71 0.66
CA ALA A 118 -3.44 -14.26 2.01
C ALA A 118 -2.31 -13.40 2.61
N LEU A 119 -1.06 -13.77 2.34
CA LEU A 119 0.11 -13.07 2.90
C LEU A 119 0.34 -11.70 2.29
N VAL A 120 0.17 -11.55 0.97
CA VAL A 120 0.45 -10.28 0.29
C VAL A 120 -0.38 -9.11 0.83
N PRO A 121 -1.72 -9.21 0.96
CA PRO A 121 -2.49 -8.11 1.53
C PRO A 121 -2.20 -7.87 3.02
N VAL A 122 -2.07 -8.92 3.82
CA VAL A 122 -1.83 -8.79 5.27
C VAL A 122 -0.48 -8.13 5.54
N VAL A 123 0.59 -8.66 4.94
CA VAL A 123 1.95 -8.10 5.14
C VAL A 123 2.06 -6.70 4.52
N GLY A 124 1.38 -6.45 3.40
CA GLY A 124 1.35 -5.12 2.78
C GLY A 124 0.72 -4.07 3.69
N ILE A 125 -0.41 -4.39 4.33
CA ILE A 125 -1.07 -3.49 5.30
C ILE A 125 -0.17 -3.27 6.52
N LEU A 126 0.42 -4.34 7.06
CA LEU A 126 1.31 -4.25 8.23
C LEU A 126 2.55 -3.41 7.91
N ALA A 127 3.20 -3.62 6.76
CA ALA A 127 4.35 -2.85 6.33
C ALA A 127 4.00 -1.36 6.14
N GLY A 128 2.84 -1.06 5.54
CA GLY A 128 2.35 0.31 5.39
C GLY A 128 2.09 1.01 6.72
N ASN A 129 1.47 0.31 7.66
CA ASN A 129 1.22 0.83 9.00
C ASN A 129 2.52 1.05 9.78
N THR A 130 3.47 0.11 9.70
CA THR A 130 4.78 0.23 10.34
C THR A 130 5.56 1.42 9.76
N MET A 131 5.53 1.61 8.44
CA MET A 131 6.13 2.78 7.77
C MET A 131 5.54 4.09 8.30
N ASN A 132 4.22 4.20 8.39
CA ASN A 132 3.56 5.41 8.87
C ASN A 132 3.85 5.67 10.35
N GLY A 133 3.75 4.64 11.19
CA GLY A 133 4.07 4.72 12.61
C GLY A 133 5.50 5.19 12.86
N HIS A 134 6.47 4.55 12.18
CA HIS A 134 7.89 4.92 12.29
C HIS A 134 8.15 6.36 11.82
N THR A 135 7.59 6.76 10.68
CA THR A 135 7.72 8.13 10.17
C THR A 135 7.19 9.17 11.15
N LEU A 136 6.01 8.93 11.73
CA LEU A 136 5.40 9.85 12.69
C LEU A 136 6.20 9.94 13.99
N THR A 137 6.67 8.79 14.50
CA THR A 137 7.49 8.73 15.72
C THR A 137 8.82 9.48 15.53
N CYS A 138 9.53 9.24 14.43
CA CYS A 138 10.77 9.95 14.14
C CYS A 138 10.56 11.46 14.00
N ARG A 139 9.54 11.89 13.26
CA ARG A 139 9.25 13.33 13.12
C ARG A 139 8.94 13.99 14.46
N ARG A 140 8.19 13.34 15.34
CA ARG A 140 7.92 13.86 16.69
C ARG A 140 9.17 13.89 17.54
N ALA A 141 10.00 12.86 17.49
CA ALA A 141 11.27 12.82 18.22
C ALA A 141 12.21 13.96 17.77
N PHE A 142 12.37 14.19 16.48
CA PHE A 142 13.19 15.28 15.95
C PHE A 142 12.63 16.67 16.23
N ALA A 143 11.30 16.82 16.32
CA ALA A 143 10.69 18.09 16.69
C ALA A 143 10.82 18.42 18.19
N ALA A 144 11.18 17.44 19.01
CA ALA A 144 11.39 17.61 20.46
C ALA A 144 12.87 17.86 20.85
N LEU A 145 13.80 17.78 19.88
CA LEU A 145 15.25 18.08 20.04
C LEU A 145 15.56 19.51 19.65
#